data_473ea60b26b7f8793c127b2681989610
#
_entry.id   473ea60b26b7f8793c127b2681989610
#
_cell.length_a   1.000
_cell.length_b   1.000
_cell.length_c   1.000
_cell.angle_alpha   90.00
_cell.angle_beta   90.00
_cell.angle_gamma   90.00
#
_symmetry.space_group_name_H-M   'P 1'
#
loop_
_entity.id
_entity.type
_entity.pdbx_description
1 polymer ?
#
loop_
_entity_poly.entity_id
_entity_poly.type
_entity_poly.pdbx_seq_one_letter_code
_entity_poly.pdbx_strand_id
1 'polypeptide(L)'
;MTAVIEFLSAFTLFLMILTAFLSLAQLEMGSNDTSVDRIDRAAYNGLDRMTSNSGWFVPVLDSNLDYQNATSDWHQIEASELDKGVVQVGLMLDGKLDFDRVSSLSNVTEDGMVKGLGLDNGLSLYVQIKITDSDNSSRENLVLFEGGTPRNTAQTSSSASVTFQDGAEKIQLILEVHDGGRKSNSLHITEISPRSVSGNPEWIEVSNPNDFAISLEGWSFNHISPSVETNLLLKEGVLKGHSTTIFTGDPISQEIGNATHVIDLGQSGFLGVGSINGLDDGAGIVKLSYTQLSEFRPFEIFRVEWGGDTGFFLTPTQTLEWNGNLPASSSDWFIPSQPSPGN
;
A
#
# COMPACT_ATOMS: atom_id res chain seq x y z
N MET A 1 35.14 -59.56 27.70
CA MET A 1 35.29 -59.01 26.34
C MET A 1 33.99 -58.31 25.81
N THR A 2 32.83 -58.87 26.04
CA THR A 2 31.52 -58.34 25.60
C THR A 2 31.26 -56.91 26.13
N ALA A 3 31.43 -56.64 27.43
CA ALA A 3 31.17 -55.33 28.04
C ALA A 3 32.03 -54.17 27.44
N VAL A 4 33.25 -54.44 26.99
CA VAL A 4 34.13 -53.45 26.37
C VAL A 4 33.65 -53.11 24.95
N ILE A 5 33.13 -54.12 24.23
CA ILE A 5 32.60 -53.92 22.87
C ILE A 5 31.26 -53.17 22.92
N GLU A 6 30.42 -53.44 23.88
CA GLU A 6 29.15 -52.74 24.09
C GLU A 6 29.39 -51.26 24.47
N PHE A 7 30.34 -50.99 25.38
CA PHE A 7 30.75 -49.64 25.70
C PHE A 7 31.29 -48.87 24.53
N LEU A 8 32.16 -49.50 23.72
CA LEU A 8 32.79 -48.87 22.55
C LEU A 8 31.71 -48.54 21.48
N SER A 9 30.78 -49.47 21.24
CA SER A 9 29.69 -49.22 20.31
C SER A 9 28.71 -48.13 20.76
N ALA A 10 28.36 -48.09 22.04
CA ALA A 10 27.53 -47.02 22.60
C ALA A 10 28.23 -45.65 22.54
N PHE A 11 29.53 -45.60 22.82
CA PHE A 11 30.33 -44.38 22.73
C PHE A 11 30.46 -43.88 21.32
N THR A 12 30.67 -44.78 20.34
CA THR A 12 30.72 -44.44 18.90
C THR A 12 29.38 -43.87 18.41
N LEU A 13 28.27 -44.51 18.81
CA LEU A 13 26.93 -44.03 18.48
C LEU A 13 26.65 -42.61 19.10
N PHE A 14 27.05 -42.38 20.34
CA PHE A 14 26.96 -41.09 21.00
C PHE A 14 27.74 -40.01 20.24
N LEU A 15 28.99 -40.29 19.83
CA LEU A 15 29.80 -39.36 19.04
C LEU A 15 29.18 -39.08 17.66
N MET A 16 28.60 -40.05 16.99
CA MET A 16 27.90 -39.86 15.73
C MET A 16 26.67 -38.93 15.89
N ILE A 17 25.89 -39.15 16.92
CA ILE A 17 24.71 -38.30 17.23
C ILE A 17 25.17 -36.88 17.58
N LEU A 18 26.21 -36.75 18.39
CA LEU A 18 26.74 -35.44 18.77
C LEU A 18 27.31 -34.66 17.57
N THR A 19 28.05 -35.32 16.68
CA THR A 19 28.57 -34.68 15.46
C THR A 19 27.48 -34.31 14.48
N ALA A 20 26.43 -35.14 14.33
CA ALA A 20 25.28 -34.81 13.50
C ALA A 20 24.52 -33.58 14.07
N PHE A 21 24.32 -33.54 15.38
CA PHE A 21 23.69 -32.39 16.05
C PHE A 21 24.50 -31.10 15.88
N LEU A 22 25.82 -31.16 16.09
CA LEU A 22 26.69 -29.99 15.91
C LEU A 22 26.72 -29.53 14.45
N SER A 23 26.70 -30.44 13.48
CA SER A 23 26.63 -30.11 12.05
C SER A 23 25.29 -29.44 11.68
N LEU A 24 24.17 -29.93 12.24
CA LEU A 24 22.87 -29.30 12.07
C LEU A 24 22.82 -27.90 12.69
N ALA A 25 23.33 -27.74 13.90
CA ALA A 25 23.40 -26.43 14.58
C ALA A 25 24.28 -25.44 13.82
N GLN A 26 25.41 -25.88 13.26
CA GLN A 26 26.27 -25.04 12.41
C GLN A 26 25.61 -24.64 11.09
N LEU A 27 24.83 -25.54 10.45
CA LEU A 27 24.07 -25.24 9.27
C LEU A 27 22.97 -24.19 9.54
N GLU A 28 22.29 -24.30 10.66
CA GLU A 28 21.23 -23.38 11.05
C GLU A 28 21.78 -22.00 11.43
N MET A 29 22.88 -21.93 12.19
CA MET A 29 23.56 -20.67 12.50
C MET A 29 24.17 -20.03 11.23
N GLY A 30 24.78 -20.80 10.33
CA GLY A 30 25.35 -20.27 9.10
C GLY A 30 24.30 -19.74 8.10
N SER A 31 23.09 -20.31 8.09
CA SER A 31 22.01 -19.81 7.25
C SER A 31 21.42 -18.49 7.81
N ASN A 32 21.33 -18.35 9.13
CA ASN A 32 20.87 -17.12 9.78
C ASN A 32 21.87 -15.97 9.57
N ASP A 33 23.19 -16.21 9.72
CA ASP A 33 24.20 -15.17 9.50
C ASP A 33 24.14 -14.62 8.06
N THR A 34 23.95 -15.48 7.06
CA THR A 34 23.84 -15.01 5.65
C THR A 34 22.57 -14.23 5.37
N SER A 35 21.46 -14.51 6.05
CA SER A 35 20.22 -13.74 5.90
C SER A 35 20.31 -12.37 6.57
N VAL A 36 20.90 -12.28 7.76
CA VAL A 36 21.15 -11.02 8.45
C VAL A 36 22.07 -10.12 7.63
N ASP A 37 23.21 -10.63 7.16
CA ASP A 37 24.13 -9.89 6.29
C ASP A 37 23.47 -9.38 5.00
N ARG A 38 22.50 -10.13 4.44
CA ARG A 38 21.75 -9.72 3.25
C ARG A 38 20.83 -8.56 3.55
N ILE A 39 20.08 -8.62 4.65
CA ILE A 39 19.14 -7.57 5.05
C ILE A 39 19.89 -6.32 5.50
N ASP A 40 21.00 -6.45 6.22
CA ASP A 40 21.85 -5.32 6.58
C ASP A 40 22.37 -4.58 5.34
N ARG A 41 22.90 -5.31 4.37
CA ARG A 41 23.37 -4.72 3.11
C ARG A 41 22.21 -4.08 2.32
N ALA A 42 21.03 -4.68 2.34
CA ALA A 42 19.85 -4.13 1.70
C ALA A 42 19.45 -2.78 2.32
N ALA A 43 19.43 -2.67 3.66
CA ALA A 43 19.12 -1.42 4.36
C ALA A 43 20.15 -0.32 4.04
N TYR A 44 21.44 -0.62 4.13
CA TYR A 44 22.50 0.36 3.81
C TYR A 44 22.48 0.79 2.36
N ASN A 45 22.40 -0.16 1.42
CA ASN A 45 22.37 0.16 -0.01
C ASN A 45 21.10 0.92 -0.40
N GLY A 46 19.95 0.57 0.20
CA GLY A 46 18.70 1.30 -0.01
C GLY A 46 18.81 2.74 0.48
N LEU A 47 19.33 2.93 1.70
CA LEU A 47 19.55 4.26 2.25
C LEU A 47 20.52 5.09 1.40
N ASP A 48 21.64 4.49 0.97
CA ASP A 48 22.62 5.15 0.10
C ASP A 48 21.99 5.60 -1.21
N ARG A 49 21.17 4.76 -1.86
CA ARG A 49 20.44 5.12 -3.08
C ARG A 49 19.47 6.26 -2.87
N MET A 50 18.76 6.32 -1.74
CA MET A 50 17.85 7.42 -1.41
C MET A 50 18.60 8.74 -1.16
N THR A 51 19.84 8.68 -0.67
CA THR A 51 20.56 9.85 -0.15
C THR A 51 21.76 10.28 -0.98
N SER A 52 22.17 9.49 -1.98
CA SER A 52 23.34 9.80 -2.82
C SER A 52 23.01 10.65 -4.05
N ASN A 53 21.74 10.66 -4.50
CA ASN A 53 21.35 11.35 -5.74
C ASN A 53 19.86 11.78 -5.72
N SER A 54 19.44 12.39 -6.83
CA SER A 54 18.05 12.84 -7.04
C SER A 54 17.08 11.73 -7.44
N GLY A 55 17.57 10.51 -7.66
CA GLY A 55 16.76 9.43 -8.21
C GLY A 55 16.45 9.61 -9.69
N TRP A 56 15.68 8.66 -10.22
CA TRP A 56 15.27 8.65 -11.62
C TRP A 56 14.03 7.77 -11.82
N PHE A 57 13.33 8.01 -12.90
CA PHE A 57 12.23 7.18 -13.39
C PHE A 57 12.52 6.75 -14.82
N VAL A 58 12.26 5.47 -15.13
CA VAL A 58 12.30 4.91 -16.48
C VAL A 58 10.94 4.26 -16.75
N PRO A 59 10.18 4.77 -17.74
CA PRO A 59 8.92 4.14 -18.13
C PRO A 59 9.16 2.77 -18.77
N VAL A 60 8.15 1.90 -18.69
CA VAL A 60 8.11 0.62 -19.41
C VAL A 60 7.23 0.79 -20.63
N LEU A 61 7.77 0.54 -21.82
CA LEU A 61 7.05 0.55 -23.08
C LEU A 61 7.19 -0.84 -23.73
N ASP A 62 6.06 -1.45 -24.08
CA ASP A 62 6.02 -2.80 -24.69
C ASP A 62 6.86 -3.83 -23.91
N SER A 63 6.73 -3.84 -22.58
CA SER A 63 7.47 -4.71 -21.64
C SER A 63 8.99 -4.49 -21.61
N ASN A 64 9.50 -3.39 -22.15
CA ASN A 64 10.90 -3.01 -22.12
C ASN A 64 11.10 -1.66 -21.44
N LEU A 65 12.23 -1.50 -20.77
CA LEU A 65 12.61 -0.21 -20.17
C LEU A 65 12.97 0.80 -21.25
N ASP A 66 12.28 1.93 -21.27
CA ASP A 66 12.52 3.03 -22.20
C ASP A 66 13.49 4.06 -21.62
N TYR A 67 14.77 3.79 -21.75
CA TYR A 67 15.82 4.69 -21.25
C TYR A 67 15.92 6.02 -22.00
N GLN A 68 15.27 6.17 -23.17
CA GLN A 68 15.27 7.43 -23.92
C GLN A 68 14.37 8.47 -23.26
N ASN A 69 13.32 8.00 -22.58
CA ASN A 69 12.38 8.82 -21.82
C ASN A 69 12.61 8.77 -20.31
N ALA A 70 13.80 8.33 -19.89
CA ALA A 70 14.20 8.39 -18.48
C ALA A 70 14.33 9.84 -18.00
N THR A 71 13.88 10.11 -16.77
CA THR A 71 13.97 11.44 -16.15
C THR A 71 14.40 11.39 -14.71
N SER A 72 15.11 12.43 -14.24
CA SER A 72 15.41 12.65 -12.83
C SER A 72 14.27 13.34 -12.08
N ASP A 73 13.27 13.85 -12.78
CA ASP A 73 12.15 14.57 -12.19
C ASP A 73 10.97 13.67 -11.84
N TRP A 74 11.28 12.45 -11.33
CA TRP A 74 10.30 11.46 -10.92
C TRP A 74 9.24 12.01 -9.95
N HIS A 75 9.60 12.98 -9.13
CA HIS A 75 8.73 13.61 -8.13
C HIS A 75 7.60 14.46 -8.75
N GLN A 76 7.70 14.82 -10.04
CA GLN A 76 6.68 15.56 -10.77
C GLN A 76 5.72 14.65 -11.55
N ILE A 77 5.96 13.33 -11.50
CA ILE A 77 5.17 12.34 -12.23
C ILE A 77 4.02 11.85 -11.34
N GLU A 78 2.84 11.74 -11.94
CA GLU A 78 1.65 11.21 -11.25
C GLU A 78 1.83 9.74 -10.87
N ALA A 79 1.19 9.33 -9.75
CA ALA A 79 1.31 7.98 -9.21
C ALA A 79 0.94 6.88 -10.23
N SER A 80 -0.08 7.11 -11.07
CA SER A 80 -0.52 6.19 -12.11
C SER A 80 0.51 5.98 -13.22
N GLU A 81 1.35 6.96 -13.48
CA GLU A 81 2.43 6.85 -14.45
C GLU A 81 3.68 6.24 -13.83
N LEU A 82 3.98 6.56 -12.55
CA LEU A 82 5.10 5.95 -11.83
C LEU A 82 4.95 4.42 -11.72
N ASP A 83 3.72 3.92 -11.54
CA ASP A 83 3.43 2.47 -11.45
C ASP A 83 3.69 1.74 -12.79
N LYS A 84 3.68 2.46 -13.92
CA LYS A 84 3.99 1.92 -15.26
C LYS A 84 5.47 1.85 -15.60
N GLY A 85 6.35 2.04 -14.63
CA GLY A 85 7.79 2.06 -14.85
C GLY A 85 8.60 1.59 -13.67
N VAL A 86 9.88 1.92 -13.68
CA VAL A 86 10.80 1.68 -12.58
C VAL A 86 11.28 3.02 -12.04
N VAL A 87 10.99 3.26 -10.76
CA VAL A 87 11.41 4.49 -10.07
C VAL A 87 12.49 4.15 -9.05
N GLN A 88 13.68 4.71 -9.20
CA GLN A 88 14.65 4.78 -8.12
C GLN A 88 14.45 6.09 -7.37
N VAL A 89 13.93 5.99 -6.17
CA VAL A 89 13.74 7.16 -5.32
C VAL A 89 15.08 7.70 -4.86
N GLY A 90 15.30 9.00 -5.10
CA GLY A 90 16.41 9.75 -4.55
C GLY A 90 15.89 11.06 -4.01
N LEU A 91 16.34 11.45 -2.82
CA LEU A 91 15.79 12.57 -2.05
C LEU A 91 16.72 13.79 -2.04
N MET A 92 17.88 13.69 -2.70
CA MET A 92 18.89 14.75 -2.65
C MET A 92 18.93 15.55 -3.95
N LEU A 93 18.98 16.86 -3.82
CA LEU A 93 19.25 17.79 -4.90
C LEU A 93 20.40 18.70 -4.47
N ASP A 94 21.47 18.78 -5.26
CA ASP A 94 22.67 19.58 -4.99
C ASP A 94 23.26 19.37 -3.58
N GLY A 95 23.20 18.11 -3.09
CA GLY A 95 23.74 17.73 -1.78
C GLY A 95 22.87 18.12 -0.60
N LYS A 96 21.63 18.55 -0.82
CA LYS A 96 20.64 18.87 0.21
C LYS A 96 19.39 17.99 0.06
N LEU A 97 18.68 17.80 1.16
CA LEU A 97 17.38 17.13 1.14
C LEU A 97 16.36 18.01 0.39
N ASP A 98 15.69 17.43 -0.57
CA ASP A 98 14.66 18.09 -1.38
C ASP A 98 13.27 17.74 -0.83
N PHE A 99 12.56 18.72 -0.26
CA PHE A 99 11.26 18.52 0.36
C PHE A 99 10.15 18.20 -0.64
N ASP A 100 10.26 18.65 -1.91
CA ASP A 100 9.30 18.29 -2.95
C ASP A 100 9.40 16.80 -3.27
N ARG A 101 10.62 16.24 -3.25
CA ARG A 101 10.85 14.80 -3.40
C ARG A 101 10.37 14.00 -2.20
N VAL A 102 10.54 14.52 -0.99
CA VAL A 102 10.01 13.90 0.24
C VAL A 102 8.48 13.83 0.17
N SER A 103 7.82 14.93 -0.20
CA SER A 103 6.35 14.94 -0.30
C SER A 103 5.82 14.03 -1.41
N SER A 104 6.59 13.84 -2.49
CA SER A 104 6.23 12.98 -3.63
C SER A 104 6.44 11.50 -3.37
N LEU A 105 6.99 11.08 -2.22
CA LEU A 105 7.03 9.68 -1.81
C LEU A 105 5.64 9.05 -1.77
N SER A 106 4.61 9.84 -1.48
CA SER A 106 3.20 9.40 -1.47
C SER A 106 2.66 9.01 -2.86
N ASN A 107 3.38 9.33 -3.96
CA ASN A 107 3.05 8.90 -5.31
C ASN A 107 3.65 7.53 -5.66
N VAL A 108 4.60 7.03 -4.87
CA VAL A 108 5.30 5.77 -5.14
C VAL A 108 4.63 4.63 -4.37
N THR A 109 4.44 3.48 -5.01
CA THR A 109 3.97 2.27 -4.33
C THR A 109 5.10 1.63 -3.51
N GLU A 110 4.77 0.89 -2.43
CA GLU A 110 5.79 0.15 -1.66
C GLU A 110 6.54 -0.84 -2.57
N ASP A 111 5.85 -1.49 -3.51
CA ASP A 111 6.45 -2.36 -4.52
C ASP A 111 7.41 -1.61 -5.44
N GLY A 112 7.01 -0.42 -5.90
CA GLY A 112 7.85 0.46 -6.69
C GLY A 112 9.11 0.87 -5.93
N MET A 113 8.97 1.19 -4.64
CA MET A 113 10.10 1.52 -3.77
C MET A 113 11.07 0.35 -3.61
N VAL A 114 10.56 -0.85 -3.29
CA VAL A 114 11.37 -2.07 -3.15
C VAL A 114 12.16 -2.36 -4.43
N LYS A 115 11.49 -2.34 -5.59
CA LYS A 115 12.14 -2.55 -6.89
C LYS A 115 13.18 -1.47 -7.21
N GLY A 116 12.82 -0.21 -7.01
CA GLY A 116 13.69 0.93 -7.31
C GLY A 116 14.94 1.00 -6.44
N LEU A 117 14.83 0.63 -5.17
CA LEU A 117 15.96 0.50 -4.27
C LEU A 117 16.78 -0.79 -4.51
N GLY A 118 16.33 -1.66 -5.42
CA GLY A 118 17.00 -2.91 -5.76
C GLY A 118 16.99 -3.90 -4.60
N LEU A 119 15.96 -3.88 -3.80
CA LEU A 119 15.72 -4.85 -2.76
C LEU A 119 15.11 -6.13 -3.35
N ASP A 120 15.30 -7.26 -2.70
CA ASP A 120 14.66 -8.50 -3.09
C ASP A 120 13.13 -8.39 -2.93
N ASN A 121 12.37 -8.96 -3.85
CA ASN A 121 10.89 -8.89 -3.85
C ASN A 121 10.23 -9.50 -2.60
N GLY A 122 10.94 -10.36 -1.86
CA GLY A 122 10.47 -10.94 -0.60
C GLY A 122 10.69 -10.05 0.63
N LEU A 123 11.34 -8.90 0.47
CA LEU A 123 11.57 -7.95 1.55
C LEU A 123 10.50 -6.87 1.56
N SER A 124 10.25 -6.37 2.74
CA SER A 124 9.40 -5.20 3.01
C SER A 124 10.24 -4.08 3.57
N LEU A 125 9.77 -2.85 3.43
CA LEU A 125 10.49 -1.69 3.94
C LEU A 125 9.55 -0.78 4.76
N TYR A 126 10.18 -0.01 5.64
CA TYR A 126 9.56 1.09 6.35
C TYR A 126 10.50 2.29 6.31
N VAL A 127 9.97 3.44 5.96
CA VAL A 127 10.73 4.70 5.85
C VAL A 127 10.14 5.71 6.81
N GLN A 128 11.00 6.38 7.57
CA GLN A 128 10.63 7.54 8.39
C GLN A 128 11.59 8.68 8.14
N ILE A 129 11.04 9.87 7.88
CA ILE A 129 11.78 11.12 7.74
C ILE A 129 11.21 12.10 8.75
N LYS A 130 12.03 12.56 9.70
CA LYS A 130 11.57 13.45 10.77
C LYS A 130 12.59 14.53 11.11
N ILE A 131 12.12 15.68 11.54
CA ILE A 131 12.94 16.72 12.12
C ILE A 131 13.24 16.34 13.57
N THR A 132 14.53 16.16 13.90
CA THR A 132 14.97 15.76 15.25
C THR A 132 15.40 16.93 16.12
N ASP A 133 15.73 18.08 15.50
CA ASP A 133 16.17 19.31 16.18
C ASP A 133 15.80 20.51 15.31
N SER A 134 15.24 21.56 15.90
CA SER A 134 14.84 22.78 15.20
C SER A 134 14.82 23.96 16.15
N ASP A 135 15.24 25.14 15.68
CA ASP A 135 15.10 26.40 16.43
C ASP A 135 13.61 26.79 16.61
N ASN A 136 12.71 26.19 15.82
CA ASN A 136 11.26 26.33 15.95
C ASN A 136 10.68 25.11 16.67
N SER A 137 10.28 25.30 17.93
CA SER A 137 9.74 24.22 18.78
C SER A 137 8.49 23.54 18.20
N SER A 138 7.74 24.19 17.32
CA SER A 138 6.58 23.58 16.67
C SER A 138 6.97 22.59 15.56
N ARG A 139 8.21 22.60 15.10
CA ARG A 139 8.74 21.70 14.09
C ARG A 139 9.62 20.61 14.67
N GLU A 140 10.02 20.72 15.93
CA GLU A 140 10.78 19.69 16.61
C GLU A 140 9.95 18.40 16.74
N ASN A 141 10.52 17.27 16.33
CA ASN A 141 9.87 15.97 16.20
C ASN A 141 8.75 15.87 15.14
N LEU A 142 8.62 16.85 14.24
CA LEU A 142 7.69 16.77 13.12
C LEU A 142 8.10 15.66 12.17
N VAL A 143 7.19 14.73 11.91
CA VAL A 143 7.32 13.70 10.89
C VAL A 143 6.99 14.33 9.54
N LEU A 144 7.94 14.29 8.60
CA LEU A 144 7.79 14.79 7.23
C LEU A 144 7.22 13.71 6.31
N PHE A 145 7.62 12.46 6.55
CA PHE A 145 7.09 11.29 5.88
C PHE A 145 7.27 10.06 6.77
N GLU A 146 6.28 9.20 6.78
CA GLU A 146 6.33 7.91 7.46
C GLU A 146 5.50 6.92 6.64
N GLY A 147 6.10 5.82 6.14
CA GLY A 147 5.37 4.91 5.29
C GLY A 147 6.03 3.55 5.12
N GLY A 148 5.25 2.61 4.61
CA GLY A 148 5.65 1.23 4.41
C GLY A 148 5.15 0.27 5.48
N THR A 149 5.62 -0.95 5.41
CA THR A 149 5.19 -2.03 6.31
C THR A 149 6.09 -2.09 7.55
N PRO A 150 5.56 -1.88 8.76
CA PRO A 150 6.35 -2.01 9.97
C PRO A 150 6.70 -3.48 10.28
N ARG A 151 7.83 -3.69 10.93
CA ARG A 151 8.46 -5.01 11.20
C ARG A 151 7.71 -5.95 12.17
N ASN A 152 6.47 -5.69 12.54
CA ASN A 152 5.77 -6.37 13.65
C ASN A 152 5.78 -7.91 13.59
N THR A 153 5.91 -8.50 12.40
CA THR A 153 5.92 -9.95 12.17
C THR A 153 7.24 -10.46 11.62
N ALA A 154 8.24 -9.60 11.48
CA ALA A 154 9.54 -9.96 10.93
C ALA A 154 10.33 -10.86 11.87
N GLN A 155 11.02 -11.86 11.31
CA GLN A 155 12.03 -12.67 12.01
C GLN A 155 13.38 -11.98 11.96
N THR A 156 13.68 -11.30 10.86
CA THR A 156 14.93 -10.59 10.65
C THR A 156 14.63 -9.19 10.12
N SER A 157 15.24 -8.20 10.75
CA SER A 157 15.13 -6.79 10.33
C SER A 157 16.45 -6.08 10.51
N SER A 158 16.72 -5.09 9.66
CA SER A 158 17.83 -4.17 9.82
C SER A 158 17.38 -2.74 9.55
N SER A 159 17.98 -1.77 10.25
CA SER A 159 17.72 -0.37 9.99
C SER A 159 19.00 0.39 9.75
N ALA A 160 18.98 1.24 8.73
CA ALA A 160 20.03 2.21 8.45
C ALA A 160 19.47 3.62 8.61
N SER A 161 20.27 4.55 9.11
CA SER A 161 19.84 5.93 9.28
C SER A 161 20.92 6.93 8.93
N VAL A 162 20.51 8.11 8.49
CA VAL A 162 21.37 9.25 8.23
C VAL A 162 20.72 10.51 8.78
N THR A 163 21.54 11.47 9.20
CA THR A 163 21.08 12.77 9.66
C THR A 163 21.64 13.87 8.77
N PHE A 164 20.79 14.74 8.28
CA PHE A 164 21.14 15.90 7.47
C PHE A 164 21.01 17.16 8.30
N GLN A 165 21.85 18.17 8.00
CA GLN A 165 21.68 19.52 8.49
C GLN A 165 21.11 20.37 7.36
N ASP A 166 19.91 20.94 7.57
CA ASP A 166 19.32 21.93 6.67
C ASP A 166 19.01 23.23 7.44
N GLY A 167 19.87 24.20 7.25
CA GLY A 167 19.82 25.44 8.03
C GLY A 167 19.94 25.17 9.54
N ALA A 168 18.92 25.54 10.28
CA ALA A 168 18.81 25.34 11.74
C ALA A 168 18.20 23.98 12.12
N GLU A 169 17.76 23.16 11.15
CA GLU A 169 17.09 21.91 11.40
C GLU A 169 18.00 20.70 11.19
N LYS A 170 17.85 19.70 12.07
CA LYS A 170 18.42 18.38 11.85
C LYS A 170 17.30 17.43 11.44
N ILE A 171 17.46 16.79 10.28
CA ILE A 171 16.50 15.87 9.71
C ILE A 171 17.10 14.48 9.69
N GLN A 172 16.42 13.53 10.33
CA GLN A 172 16.81 12.14 10.33
C GLN A 172 15.94 11.37 9.32
N LEU A 173 16.61 10.61 8.44
CA LEU A 173 16.00 9.60 7.60
C LEU A 173 16.38 8.23 8.13
N ILE A 174 15.39 7.38 8.33
CA ILE A 174 15.52 5.99 8.76
C ILE A 174 14.91 5.12 7.68
N LEU A 175 15.67 4.14 7.19
CA LEU A 175 15.18 3.05 6.35
C LEU A 175 15.32 1.75 7.13
N GLU A 176 14.22 1.09 7.35
CA GLU A 176 14.15 -0.25 7.91
C GLU A 176 13.78 -1.25 6.81
N VAL A 177 14.50 -2.37 6.73
CA VAL A 177 14.24 -3.47 5.78
C VAL A 177 14.06 -4.74 6.58
N HIS A 178 13.08 -5.57 6.22
CA HIS A 178 12.76 -6.78 6.96
C HIS A 178 12.09 -7.85 6.07
N ASP A 179 12.03 -9.09 6.60
CA ASP A 179 11.45 -10.27 5.96
C ASP A 179 9.99 -10.57 6.39
N GLY A 180 9.34 -9.66 7.09
CA GLY A 180 8.01 -9.87 7.69
C GLY A 180 6.83 -9.93 6.73
N GLY A 181 7.09 -9.81 5.43
CA GLY A 181 6.05 -9.72 4.40
C GLY A 181 5.32 -8.37 4.44
N ARG A 182 4.68 -8.02 3.32
CA ARG A 182 3.91 -6.78 3.21
C ARG A 182 2.55 -6.96 3.83
N LYS A 183 2.11 -5.96 4.58
CA LYS A 183 0.70 -5.90 4.98
C LYS A 183 -0.16 -5.73 3.74
N SER A 184 -1.31 -6.41 3.72
CA SER A 184 -2.41 -5.99 2.85
C SER A 184 -2.78 -4.57 3.28
N ASN A 185 -2.53 -3.62 2.39
CA ASN A 185 -2.86 -2.23 2.63
C ASN A 185 -4.38 -2.11 2.81
N SER A 186 -4.81 -1.35 3.78
CA SER A 186 -6.24 -1.12 3.98
C SER A 186 -6.69 0.08 3.15
N LEU A 187 -7.54 -0.16 2.17
CA LEU A 187 -8.34 0.89 1.55
C LEU A 187 -9.70 0.93 2.25
N HIS A 188 -10.29 2.11 2.37
CA HIS A 188 -11.59 2.29 3.02
C HIS A 188 -12.60 2.86 2.03
N ILE A 189 -13.80 2.29 1.99
CA ILE A 189 -14.94 2.95 1.35
C ILE A 189 -15.39 4.05 2.31
N THR A 190 -15.36 5.30 1.87
CA THR A 190 -15.72 6.46 2.69
C THR A 190 -17.10 6.97 2.42
N GLU A 191 -17.56 6.88 1.15
CA GLU A 191 -18.90 7.28 0.78
C GLU A 191 -19.41 6.44 -0.41
N ILE A 192 -20.74 6.25 -0.50
CA ILE A 192 -21.37 5.54 -1.60
C ILE A 192 -22.67 6.21 -2.00
N SER A 193 -22.90 6.37 -3.31
CA SER A 193 -24.16 6.76 -3.93
C SER A 193 -24.72 5.58 -4.74
N PRO A 194 -25.61 4.75 -4.16
CA PRO A 194 -26.07 3.53 -4.82
C PRO A 194 -27.28 3.75 -5.73
N ARG A 195 -27.79 4.97 -5.86
CA ARG A 195 -28.99 5.28 -6.66
C ARG A 195 -28.70 6.26 -7.77
N SER A 196 -28.61 5.75 -8.99
CA SER A 196 -28.51 6.60 -10.16
C SER A 196 -29.87 7.23 -10.51
N VAL A 197 -29.83 8.50 -10.88
CA VAL A 197 -30.93 9.21 -11.52
C VAL A 197 -30.40 9.95 -12.74
N SER A 198 -31.28 10.42 -13.61
CA SER A 198 -30.88 11.16 -14.80
C SER A 198 -29.97 12.35 -14.41
N GLY A 199 -28.70 12.29 -14.79
CA GLY A 199 -27.67 13.30 -14.47
C GLY A 199 -26.84 13.04 -13.20
N ASN A 200 -27.21 12.04 -12.39
CA ASN A 200 -26.47 11.65 -11.17
C ASN A 200 -26.16 10.16 -11.26
N PRO A 201 -24.91 9.79 -11.59
CA PRO A 201 -24.49 8.40 -11.67
C PRO A 201 -24.36 7.77 -10.28
N GLU A 202 -24.30 6.46 -10.24
CA GLU A 202 -23.80 5.74 -9.07
C GLU A 202 -22.29 5.96 -8.94
N TRP A 203 -21.82 6.02 -7.70
CA TRP A 203 -20.40 6.14 -7.42
C TRP A 203 -20.02 5.58 -6.04
N ILE A 204 -18.76 5.22 -5.91
CA ILE A 204 -18.13 4.74 -4.68
C ILE A 204 -16.87 5.57 -4.45
N GLU A 205 -16.77 6.14 -3.28
CA GLU A 205 -15.56 6.83 -2.86
C GLU A 205 -14.69 5.89 -2.03
N VAL A 206 -13.39 5.85 -2.37
CA VAL A 206 -12.39 5.04 -1.66
C VAL A 206 -11.24 5.91 -1.22
N SER A 207 -10.90 5.85 0.05
CA SER A 207 -9.75 6.52 0.64
C SER A 207 -8.56 5.56 0.79
N ASN A 208 -7.37 6.06 0.46
CA ASN A 208 -6.10 5.44 0.80
C ASN A 208 -5.49 6.15 2.01
N PRO A 209 -5.63 5.62 3.24
CA PRO A 209 -5.06 6.23 4.43
C PRO A 209 -3.56 5.96 4.60
N ASN A 210 -2.94 5.21 3.69
CA ASN A 210 -1.53 4.87 3.77
C ASN A 210 -0.67 6.00 3.20
N ASP A 211 0.57 6.08 3.64
CA ASP A 211 1.52 7.08 3.17
C ASP A 211 2.00 6.82 1.73
N PHE A 212 2.10 5.55 1.33
CA PHE A 212 2.43 5.16 -0.04
C PHE A 212 1.20 5.00 -0.92
N ALA A 213 1.40 5.17 -2.22
CA ALA A 213 0.39 4.85 -3.21
C ALA A 213 0.10 3.33 -3.21
N ILE A 214 -1.13 2.97 -3.56
CA ILE A 214 -1.57 1.58 -3.70
C ILE A 214 -1.98 1.33 -5.14
N SER A 215 -1.35 0.33 -5.77
CA SER A 215 -1.81 -0.21 -7.04
C SER A 215 -3.12 -0.95 -6.85
N LEU A 216 -4.07 -0.72 -7.76
CA LEU A 216 -5.39 -1.37 -7.73
C LEU A 216 -5.37 -2.79 -8.31
N GLU A 217 -4.26 -3.25 -8.86
CA GLU A 217 -4.14 -4.63 -9.33
C GLU A 217 -4.39 -5.62 -8.19
N GLY A 218 -5.31 -6.55 -8.42
CA GLY A 218 -5.73 -7.53 -7.41
C GLY A 218 -6.86 -7.07 -6.48
N TRP A 219 -7.29 -5.82 -6.55
CA TRP A 219 -8.46 -5.33 -5.84
C TRP A 219 -9.74 -5.62 -6.63
N SER A 220 -10.85 -5.77 -5.91
CA SER A 220 -12.16 -6.00 -6.51
C SER A 220 -13.28 -5.38 -5.68
N PHE A 221 -14.32 -4.93 -6.38
CA PHE A 221 -15.61 -4.66 -5.79
C PHE A 221 -16.54 -5.86 -5.99
N ASN A 222 -17.23 -6.26 -4.94
CA ASN A 222 -18.31 -7.25 -5.02
C ASN A 222 -19.59 -6.61 -4.52
N HIS A 223 -20.61 -6.57 -5.38
CA HIS A 223 -21.96 -6.11 -5.03
C HIS A 223 -22.87 -7.30 -4.86
N ILE A 224 -23.56 -7.36 -3.74
CA ILE A 224 -24.51 -8.39 -3.37
C ILE A 224 -25.85 -7.72 -3.08
N SER A 225 -26.90 -8.09 -3.82
CA SER A 225 -28.26 -7.67 -3.57
C SER A 225 -29.18 -8.89 -3.51
N PRO A 226 -30.45 -8.74 -3.09
CA PRO A 226 -31.38 -9.85 -3.07
C PRO A 226 -31.61 -10.53 -4.43
N SER A 227 -31.32 -9.85 -5.52
CA SER A 227 -31.57 -10.31 -6.89
C SER A 227 -30.33 -10.67 -7.68
N VAL A 228 -29.18 -10.08 -7.36
CA VAL A 228 -27.95 -10.14 -8.17
C VAL A 228 -26.70 -10.13 -7.30
N GLU A 229 -25.70 -10.88 -7.72
CA GLU A 229 -24.32 -10.75 -7.25
C GLU A 229 -23.44 -10.43 -8.44
N THR A 230 -22.69 -9.33 -8.36
CA THR A 230 -21.73 -8.90 -9.39
C THR A 230 -20.36 -8.68 -8.78
N ASN A 231 -19.32 -9.04 -9.53
CA ASN A 231 -17.93 -8.84 -9.11
C ASN A 231 -17.17 -8.08 -10.20
N LEU A 232 -16.45 -7.03 -9.81
CA LEU A 232 -15.59 -6.24 -10.67
C LEU A 232 -14.15 -6.32 -10.18
N LEU A 233 -13.29 -6.98 -10.95
CA LEU A 233 -11.85 -6.98 -10.70
C LEU A 233 -11.23 -5.69 -11.27
N LEU A 234 -10.53 -4.95 -10.43
CA LEU A 234 -9.74 -3.80 -10.83
C LEU A 234 -8.41 -4.29 -11.41
N LYS A 235 -8.08 -3.85 -12.63
CA LYS A 235 -6.90 -4.34 -13.36
C LYS A 235 -5.79 -3.31 -13.43
N GLU A 236 -6.15 -2.05 -13.29
CA GLU A 236 -5.24 -0.92 -13.43
C GLU A 236 -5.72 0.24 -12.56
N GLY A 237 -4.83 1.18 -12.33
CA GLY A 237 -5.08 2.36 -11.53
C GLY A 237 -4.24 2.36 -10.26
N VAL A 238 -4.02 3.54 -9.73
CA VAL A 238 -3.22 3.76 -8.52
C VAL A 238 -3.91 4.81 -7.66
N LEU A 239 -4.07 4.53 -6.38
CA LEU A 239 -4.50 5.48 -5.38
C LEU A 239 -3.27 6.05 -4.68
N LYS A 240 -3.03 7.35 -4.84
CA LYS A 240 -1.97 8.08 -4.14
C LYS A 240 -2.13 7.97 -2.62
N GLY A 241 -1.03 8.02 -1.88
CA GLY A 241 -1.06 8.09 -0.42
C GLY A 241 -1.84 9.30 0.09
N HIS A 242 -2.61 9.12 1.15
CA HIS A 242 -3.49 10.14 1.76
C HIS A 242 -4.44 10.81 0.77
N SER A 243 -4.94 10.06 -0.21
CA SER A 243 -5.89 10.57 -1.20
C SER A 243 -7.20 9.81 -1.21
N THR A 244 -8.22 10.47 -1.73
CA THR A 244 -9.54 9.92 -1.98
C THR A 244 -9.79 9.85 -3.47
N THR A 245 -10.40 8.75 -3.92
CA THR A 245 -10.68 8.49 -5.33
C THR A 245 -12.13 8.06 -5.50
N ILE A 246 -12.80 8.61 -6.50
CA ILE A 246 -14.17 8.25 -6.85
C ILE A 246 -14.17 7.26 -8.01
N PHE A 247 -14.84 6.15 -7.80
CA PHE A 247 -15.19 5.20 -8.86
C PHE A 247 -16.62 5.49 -9.31
N THR A 248 -16.83 5.67 -10.60
CA THR A 248 -18.15 6.04 -11.14
C THR A 248 -18.39 5.45 -12.50
N GLY A 249 -19.68 5.36 -12.88
CA GLY A 249 -20.09 5.02 -14.24
C GLY A 249 -20.11 6.22 -15.20
N ASP A 250 -20.04 7.46 -14.70
CA ASP A 250 -20.04 8.69 -15.51
C ASP A 250 -19.14 9.78 -14.89
N PRO A 251 -17.88 9.89 -15.31
CA PRO A 251 -16.93 10.85 -14.75
C PRO A 251 -17.22 12.31 -15.11
N ILE A 252 -18.15 12.58 -16.03
CA ILE A 252 -18.49 13.94 -16.49
C ILE A 252 -19.65 14.53 -15.69
N SER A 253 -20.24 13.78 -14.78
CA SER A 253 -21.36 14.23 -13.95
C SER A 253 -21.00 15.45 -13.11
N GLN A 254 -21.95 16.37 -12.94
CA GLN A 254 -21.79 17.56 -12.09
C GLN A 254 -21.63 17.20 -10.61
N GLU A 255 -22.19 16.08 -10.16
CA GLU A 255 -22.13 15.64 -8.76
C GLU A 255 -20.71 15.30 -8.32
N ILE A 256 -19.91 14.75 -9.23
CA ILE A 256 -18.51 14.35 -8.99
C ILE A 256 -17.48 15.32 -9.59
N GLY A 257 -17.93 16.41 -10.23
CA GLY A 257 -17.10 17.33 -11.00
C GLY A 257 -16.02 18.07 -10.20
N ASN A 258 -16.07 18.06 -8.88
CA ASN A 258 -15.08 18.66 -8.00
C ASN A 258 -14.05 17.64 -7.47
N ALA A 259 -14.25 16.35 -7.71
CA ALA A 259 -13.30 15.33 -7.27
C ALA A 259 -11.98 15.45 -8.04
N THR A 260 -10.87 15.37 -7.32
CA THR A 260 -9.52 15.48 -7.90
C THR A 260 -9.06 14.21 -8.61
N HIS A 261 -9.58 13.07 -8.17
CA HIS A 261 -9.24 11.75 -8.72
C HIS A 261 -10.53 10.96 -9.00
N VAL A 262 -10.73 10.61 -10.27
CA VAL A 262 -11.90 9.86 -10.72
C VAL A 262 -11.46 8.69 -11.59
N ILE A 263 -12.01 7.50 -11.31
CA ILE A 263 -11.83 6.30 -12.12
C ILE A 263 -13.15 5.95 -12.79
N ASP A 264 -13.14 5.93 -14.13
CA ASP A 264 -14.31 5.62 -14.95
C ASP A 264 -14.52 4.10 -15.04
N LEU A 265 -15.64 3.63 -14.49
CA LEU A 265 -16.10 2.24 -14.58
C LEU A 265 -17.28 2.04 -15.54
N GLY A 266 -17.66 3.06 -16.30
CA GLY A 266 -18.88 3.10 -17.08
C GLY A 266 -19.10 1.92 -18.04
N GLN A 267 -18.05 1.38 -18.61
CA GLN A 267 -18.13 0.21 -19.50
C GLN A 267 -18.23 -1.13 -18.77
N SER A 268 -17.97 -1.15 -17.48
CA SER A 268 -18.04 -2.38 -16.68
C SER A 268 -19.47 -2.85 -16.39
N GLY A 269 -20.42 -1.91 -16.39
CA GLY A 269 -21.81 -2.16 -15.96
C GLY A 269 -21.96 -2.41 -14.45
N PHE A 270 -20.88 -2.22 -13.67
CA PHE A 270 -20.92 -2.39 -12.22
C PHE A 270 -21.61 -1.22 -11.52
N LEU A 271 -21.33 0.01 -11.97
CA LEU A 271 -21.99 1.23 -11.51
C LEU A 271 -22.94 1.74 -12.58
N GLY A 272 -24.10 2.21 -12.17
CA GLY A 272 -25.15 2.68 -13.04
C GLY A 272 -24.89 4.06 -13.62
N VAL A 273 -25.44 4.28 -14.83
CA VAL A 273 -25.38 5.55 -15.56
C VAL A 273 -26.77 5.95 -16.02
N GLY A 274 -27.24 7.08 -15.55
CA GLY A 274 -28.54 7.60 -15.96
C GLY A 274 -29.70 6.74 -15.46
N SER A 275 -30.36 6.00 -16.37
CA SER A 275 -31.46 5.09 -16.02
C SER A 275 -31.05 3.62 -15.93
N ILE A 276 -29.75 3.35 -16.08
CA ILE A 276 -29.19 2.00 -15.96
C ILE A 276 -28.67 1.84 -14.54
N ASN A 277 -29.28 0.96 -13.77
CA ASN A 277 -28.83 0.64 -12.42
C ASN A 277 -27.72 -0.41 -12.50
N GLY A 278 -26.62 -0.15 -11.79
CA GLY A 278 -25.54 -1.12 -11.53
C GLY A 278 -25.68 -1.71 -10.14
N LEU A 279 -25.83 -0.84 -9.14
CA LEU A 279 -26.14 -1.20 -7.76
C LEU A 279 -27.67 -1.27 -7.56
N ASP A 280 -28.10 -2.05 -6.56
CA ASP A 280 -29.54 -2.15 -6.25
C ASP A 280 -30.00 -0.93 -5.46
N ASP A 281 -31.03 -0.25 -5.96
CA ASP A 281 -31.60 0.96 -5.34
C ASP A 281 -32.19 0.72 -3.95
N GLY A 282 -32.70 -0.47 -3.69
CA GLY A 282 -33.47 -0.78 -2.49
C GLY A 282 -32.62 -1.30 -1.34
N ALA A 283 -31.73 -2.21 -1.63
CA ALA A 283 -30.87 -2.85 -0.62
C ALA A 283 -29.66 -3.52 -1.28
N GLY A 284 -28.49 -3.36 -0.70
CA GLY A 284 -27.28 -3.98 -1.21
C GLY A 284 -26.12 -3.94 -0.23
N ILE A 285 -25.11 -4.70 -0.59
CA ILE A 285 -23.82 -4.72 0.09
C ILE A 285 -22.77 -4.51 -0.99
N VAL A 286 -21.87 -3.57 -0.78
CA VAL A 286 -20.61 -3.48 -1.55
C VAL A 286 -19.45 -3.85 -0.66
N LYS A 287 -18.64 -4.78 -1.13
CA LYS A 287 -17.41 -5.22 -0.48
C LYS A 287 -16.23 -4.78 -1.33
N LEU A 288 -15.24 -4.22 -0.68
CA LEU A 288 -13.92 -3.99 -1.25
C LEU A 288 -13.01 -5.12 -0.77
N SER A 289 -12.44 -5.87 -1.70
CA SER A 289 -11.66 -7.05 -1.42
C SER A 289 -10.33 -7.01 -2.15
N TYR A 290 -9.33 -7.68 -1.58
CA TYR A 290 -8.00 -7.82 -2.17
C TYR A 290 -7.66 -9.31 -2.34
N THR A 291 -7.12 -9.66 -3.52
CA THR A 291 -6.62 -11.00 -3.80
C THR A 291 -5.11 -10.96 -3.90
N GLN A 292 -4.42 -11.52 -2.93
CA GLN A 292 -2.97 -11.66 -2.99
C GLN A 292 -2.58 -12.63 -4.11
N LEU A 293 -1.51 -12.33 -4.86
CA LEU A 293 -1.06 -13.12 -6.03
C LEU A 293 -0.81 -14.61 -5.73
N SER A 294 -0.57 -14.96 -4.45
CA SER A 294 -0.36 -16.34 -3.99
C SER A 294 -1.64 -17.05 -3.54
N GLU A 295 -2.77 -16.34 -3.47
CA GLU A 295 -4.01 -16.85 -2.90
C GLU A 295 -5.15 -16.80 -3.91
N PHE A 296 -5.98 -17.87 -3.92
CA PHE A 296 -7.09 -18.00 -4.87
C PHE A 296 -8.40 -17.39 -4.36
N ARG A 297 -8.40 -16.77 -3.18
CA ARG A 297 -9.61 -16.19 -2.57
C ARG A 297 -9.39 -14.73 -2.19
N PRO A 298 -10.35 -13.85 -2.56
CA PRO A 298 -10.32 -12.47 -2.13
C PRO A 298 -10.56 -12.36 -0.61
N PHE A 299 -9.79 -11.50 0.04
CA PHE A 299 -10.05 -11.08 1.42
C PHE A 299 -10.92 -9.85 1.42
N GLU A 300 -12.04 -9.88 2.14
CA GLU A 300 -12.85 -8.70 2.42
C GLU A 300 -12.03 -7.74 3.30
N ILE A 301 -11.76 -6.55 2.78
CA ILE A 301 -11.02 -5.50 3.47
C ILE A 301 -11.98 -4.49 4.09
N PHE A 302 -13.03 -4.13 3.35
CA PHE A 302 -14.03 -3.17 3.78
C PHE A 302 -15.40 -3.51 3.21
N ARG A 303 -16.48 -3.07 3.89
CA ARG A 303 -17.84 -3.26 3.39
C ARG A 303 -18.76 -2.11 3.78
N VAL A 304 -19.71 -1.85 2.93
CA VAL A 304 -20.85 -0.96 3.17
C VAL A 304 -22.14 -1.69 2.85
N GLU A 305 -23.21 -1.40 3.59
CA GLU A 305 -24.51 -2.05 3.45
C GLU A 305 -25.63 -1.00 3.60
N TRP A 306 -26.63 -1.08 2.73
CA TRP A 306 -27.82 -0.21 2.77
C TRP A 306 -29.08 -1.00 2.56
N GLY A 307 -30.22 -0.41 2.93
CA GLY A 307 -31.54 -1.04 2.85
C GLY A 307 -31.74 -2.19 3.84
N GLY A 308 -32.76 -2.99 3.65
CA GLY A 308 -33.03 -4.17 4.48
C GLY A 308 -33.09 -3.86 5.97
N ASP A 309 -32.34 -4.64 6.76
CA ASP A 309 -32.29 -4.54 8.22
C ASP A 309 -31.37 -3.43 8.74
N THR A 310 -30.61 -2.74 7.87
CA THR A 310 -29.68 -1.68 8.29
C THR A 310 -30.39 -0.38 8.69
N GLY A 311 -31.62 -0.19 8.21
CA GLY A 311 -32.39 1.04 8.42
C GLY A 311 -32.01 2.22 7.50
N PHE A 312 -31.00 2.06 6.62
CA PHE A 312 -30.58 3.09 5.68
C PHE A 312 -31.38 2.98 4.37
N PHE A 313 -32.53 3.65 4.32
CA PHE A 313 -33.33 3.76 3.10
C PHE A 313 -33.01 5.02 2.34
N LEU A 314 -32.12 4.90 1.36
CA LEU A 314 -31.65 6.04 0.59
C LEU A 314 -32.69 6.47 -0.46
N THR A 315 -32.89 7.77 -0.56
CA THR A 315 -33.64 8.38 -1.67
C THR A 315 -32.68 8.74 -2.81
N PRO A 316 -33.13 8.99 -4.03
CA PRO A 316 -32.29 9.50 -5.08
C PRO A 316 -31.46 10.70 -4.63
N THR A 317 -30.18 10.78 -4.98
CA THR A 317 -29.21 11.80 -4.59
C THR A 317 -28.74 11.77 -3.13
N GLN A 318 -29.19 10.82 -2.33
CA GLN A 318 -28.63 10.58 -1.00
C GLN A 318 -27.50 9.59 -1.08
N THR A 319 -26.50 9.80 -0.23
CA THR A 319 -25.33 8.94 -0.07
C THR A 319 -25.31 8.35 1.34
N LEU A 320 -24.47 7.36 1.51
CA LEU A 320 -24.13 6.80 2.80
C LEU A 320 -22.66 7.07 3.05
N GLU A 321 -22.34 7.79 4.11
CA GLU A 321 -21.01 8.23 4.47
C GLU A 321 -20.53 7.54 5.75
N TRP A 322 -19.25 7.18 5.81
CA TRP A 322 -18.59 6.56 6.96
C TRP A 322 -17.99 7.61 7.89
N ASN A 323 -18.17 7.45 9.20
CA ASN A 323 -17.70 8.39 10.23
C ASN A 323 -16.20 8.25 10.60
N GLY A 324 -15.46 7.33 9.96
CA GLY A 324 -14.03 7.14 10.17
C GLY A 324 -13.65 6.16 11.29
N ASN A 325 -14.60 5.55 12.01
CA ASN A 325 -14.28 4.61 13.08
C ASN A 325 -13.90 3.22 12.57
N LEU A 326 -12.85 2.64 13.14
CA LEU A 326 -12.39 1.27 12.85
C LEU A 326 -12.45 0.38 14.09
N PRO A 327 -12.84 -0.90 13.95
CA PRO A 327 -13.37 -1.55 12.74
C PRO A 327 -14.74 -0.99 12.38
N ALA A 328 -14.99 -0.80 11.08
CA ALA A 328 -16.26 -0.27 10.60
C ALA A 328 -17.43 -1.21 10.93
N SER A 329 -18.50 -0.64 11.41
CA SER A 329 -19.76 -1.34 11.73
C SER A 329 -20.95 -0.60 11.11
N SER A 330 -22.13 -1.19 11.11
CA SER A 330 -23.33 -0.54 10.58
C SER A 330 -23.69 0.79 11.30
N SER A 331 -23.31 0.93 12.57
CA SER A 331 -23.53 2.16 13.35
C SER A 331 -22.56 3.31 12.99
N ASP A 332 -21.53 3.03 12.21
CA ASP A 332 -20.51 4.01 11.81
C ASP A 332 -20.84 4.67 10.47
N TRP A 333 -21.99 4.33 9.89
CA TRP A 333 -22.50 4.92 8.65
C TRP A 333 -23.67 5.86 8.94
N PHE A 334 -23.80 6.91 8.16
CA PHE A 334 -24.88 7.89 8.28
C PHE A 334 -25.24 8.49 6.90
N ILE A 335 -26.43 9.09 6.82
CA ILE A 335 -26.86 9.81 5.61
C ILE A 335 -26.48 11.29 5.83
N PRO A 336 -25.51 11.83 5.09
CA PRO A 336 -25.12 13.22 5.20
C PRO A 336 -26.21 14.16 4.67
N SER A 337 -26.17 15.42 5.07
CA SER A 337 -27.11 16.44 4.58
C SER A 337 -26.91 16.79 3.10
N GLN A 338 -25.70 16.62 2.62
CA GLN A 338 -25.30 16.76 1.21
C GLN A 338 -24.17 15.78 0.92
N PRO A 339 -24.12 15.17 -0.28
CA PRO A 339 -22.95 14.41 -0.72
C PRO A 339 -21.68 15.25 -0.69
N SER A 340 -20.57 14.61 -0.37
CA SER A 340 -19.26 15.27 -0.25
C SER A 340 -18.15 14.62 -1.08
N PRO A 341 -18.40 14.28 -2.36
CA PRO A 341 -17.46 13.52 -3.17
C PRO A 341 -16.12 14.23 -3.31
N GLY A 342 -15.05 13.54 -2.95
CA GLY A 342 -13.67 14.03 -3.06
C GLY A 342 -13.20 14.96 -1.94
N ASN A 343 -13.87 15.00 -0.79
CA ASN A 343 -13.51 15.83 0.36
C ASN A 343 -12.79 15.04 1.45
#